data_85c4e581403e5cb6b03a66a3cc380b0a
#
_entry.id   85c4e581403e5cb6b03a66a3cc380b0a
#
_cell.length_a   1.000
_cell.length_b   1.000
_cell.length_c   1.000
_cell.angle_alpha   90.00
_cell.angle_beta   90.00
_cell.angle_gamma   90.00
#
_symmetry.space_group_name_H-M   'P 1'
#
loop_
_entity.id
_entity.type
_entity.pdbx_description
1 polymer ?
#
loop_
_entity_poly.entity_id
_entity_poly.type
_entity_poly.pdbx_seq_one_letter_code
_entity_poly.pdbx_strand_id
1 'polypeptide(L)'
;MTDDSQEKDSKAQEVEALYQRYSRTGGWRRRTRRYFRAISWILITNIFSWGKRFFDLIISIILLLVFSPIMVVAYLLSGCSFRRTQRFGQWCVIYDELSFFTNKGMGCRIVKRLHIARFPVLLNIVKGDMSFVGPLPASPGDLSLRERAVRKRYSVRPGLISPWWIRRRANIDYGTELDLDSQYVENHGILGDLGICLRAIPAILYGDGVSTAPDEITMLGIPINNLTMSEAINTILEWLSDEGPRQICFVNADCANIAYRNIDYLEVFQGADLCLADGIGLKLGGKLLSKDIVQNVNGTDMFPMLCESFAGTDRKLFLLGARPGVPEGVTEWIKDHYPEVQICGWRDGYFRPEDEPAIIRAINDSGAHLLLVALGSPRQDLWIREHLKETGVRVAMGVGGLFDFYSGRIPRAPLWMREIGMEWLYRLIQEPGRLWKRYLIGNGLFLSRVLWERFFPKNREEG
;
A
#
# COMPACT_ATOMS: atom_id res chain seq x y z
N MET A 1 66.74 -6.59 -25.13
CA MET A 1 67.18 -6.70 -23.72
C MET A 1 67.03 -5.37 -22.91
N THR A 2 66.45 -4.33 -23.47
CA THR A 2 66.36 -2.96 -22.83
C THR A 2 64.97 -2.67 -22.29
N ASP A 3 63.94 -3.44 -22.60
CA ASP A 3 62.55 -3.14 -22.19
C ASP A 3 62.19 -3.74 -20.81
N ASP A 4 62.77 -4.89 -20.48
CA ASP A 4 62.50 -5.63 -19.21
C ASP A 4 63.17 -4.96 -17.98
N SER A 5 64.24 -4.17 -18.20
CA SER A 5 64.91 -3.39 -17.14
C SER A 5 64.14 -2.11 -16.78
N GLN A 6 63.54 -1.43 -17.76
CA GLN A 6 62.73 -0.22 -17.51
C GLN A 6 61.42 -0.55 -16.82
N GLU A 7 60.78 -1.68 -17.12
CA GLU A 7 59.57 -2.10 -16.45
C GLU A 7 59.82 -2.56 -15.01
N LYS A 8 60.96 -3.17 -14.71
CA LYS A 8 61.37 -3.51 -13.34
C LYS A 8 61.67 -2.26 -12.48
N ASP A 9 62.35 -1.26 -13.07
CA ASP A 9 62.61 0.00 -12.36
C ASP A 9 61.35 0.81 -12.10
N SER A 10 60.38 0.79 -13.04
CA SER A 10 59.07 1.45 -12.83
C SER A 10 58.28 0.78 -11.72
N LYS A 11 58.23 -0.56 -11.68
CA LYS A 11 57.58 -1.31 -10.60
C LYS A 11 58.23 -1.12 -9.24
N ALA A 12 59.57 -1.05 -9.20
CA ALA A 12 60.35 -0.79 -7.98
C ALA A 12 60.07 0.62 -7.44
N GLN A 13 59.92 1.62 -8.31
CA GLN A 13 59.56 2.98 -7.93
C GLN A 13 58.10 3.10 -7.44
N GLU A 14 57.19 2.38 -8.03
CA GLU A 14 55.80 2.28 -7.57
C GLU A 14 55.68 1.63 -6.19
N VAL A 15 56.41 0.53 -5.97
CA VAL A 15 56.48 -0.15 -4.67
C VAL A 15 57.11 0.75 -3.61
N GLU A 16 58.18 1.49 -3.91
CA GLU A 16 58.81 2.44 -3.00
C GLU A 16 57.88 3.63 -2.70
N ALA A 17 57.17 4.14 -3.70
CA ALA A 17 56.17 5.21 -3.51
C ALA A 17 54.98 4.70 -2.65
N LEU A 18 54.56 3.46 -2.82
CA LEU A 18 53.59 2.81 -1.95
C LEU A 18 54.13 2.61 -0.54
N TYR A 19 55.39 2.19 -0.39
CA TYR A 19 56.00 1.99 0.93
C TYR A 19 56.19 3.31 1.68
N GLN A 20 56.59 4.37 1.02
CA GLN A 20 56.65 5.74 1.61
C GLN A 20 55.25 6.29 1.93
N ARG A 21 54.25 6.01 1.10
CA ARG A 21 52.85 6.37 1.33
C ARG A 21 52.23 5.61 2.51
N TYR A 22 52.76 4.41 2.82
CA TYR A 22 52.33 3.56 3.93
C TYR A 22 53.32 3.56 5.12
N SER A 23 54.31 4.42 5.10
CA SER A 23 55.31 4.53 6.17
C SER A 23 54.71 4.93 7.55
N ARG A 24 55.43 4.64 8.62
CA ARG A 24 54.98 4.72 10.02
C ARG A 24 54.30 6.03 10.42
N THR A 25 54.70 7.16 9.87
CA THR A 25 54.10 8.47 10.16
C THR A 25 52.69 8.67 9.57
N GLY A 26 52.41 8.08 8.39
CA GLY A 26 51.07 8.07 7.82
C GLY A 26 50.11 7.06 8.51
N GLY A 27 50.69 6.02 9.11
CA GLY A 27 49.95 5.00 9.83
C GLY A 27 49.29 5.51 11.12
N TRP A 28 49.98 6.37 11.86
CA TRP A 28 49.45 6.94 13.11
C TRP A 28 48.28 7.91 12.85
N ARG A 29 48.41 8.83 11.90
CA ARG A 29 47.35 9.77 11.52
C ARG A 29 46.09 9.03 10.95
N ARG A 30 46.27 7.92 10.24
CA ARG A 30 45.16 7.10 9.76
C ARG A 30 44.50 6.29 10.89
N ARG A 31 45.31 5.77 11.81
CA ARG A 31 44.83 5.04 12.99
C ARG A 31 44.02 5.96 13.91
N THR A 32 44.53 7.14 14.19
CA THR A 32 43.82 8.17 14.97
C THR A 32 42.53 8.62 14.25
N ARG A 33 42.59 8.87 12.93
CA ARG A 33 41.39 9.24 12.15
C ARG A 33 40.35 8.12 12.10
N ARG A 34 40.75 6.85 12.10
CA ARG A 34 39.83 5.68 12.22
C ARG A 34 39.24 5.59 13.63
N TYR A 35 40.05 5.78 14.66
CA TYR A 35 39.57 5.81 16.04
C TYR A 35 38.60 7.00 16.27
N PHE A 36 38.92 8.18 15.81
CA PHE A 36 37.99 9.31 15.89
C PHE A 36 36.70 9.07 15.12
N ARG A 37 36.74 8.47 13.94
CA ARG A 37 35.54 8.09 13.19
C ARG A 37 34.75 7.00 13.92
N ALA A 38 35.39 5.99 14.47
CA ALA A 38 34.74 4.96 15.25
C ALA A 38 34.10 5.51 16.52
N ILE A 39 34.82 6.37 17.27
CA ILE A 39 34.31 7.03 18.48
C ILE A 39 33.15 7.96 18.12
N SER A 40 33.31 8.80 17.08
CA SER A 40 32.22 9.69 16.65
C SER A 40 30.98 8.90 16.17
N TRP A 41 31.18 7.79 15.48
CA TRP A 41 30.09 6.90 15.08
C TRP A 41 29.39 6.30 16.30
N ILE A 42 30.14 5.76 17.27
CA ILE A 42 29.60 5.21 18.53
C ILE A 42 28.87 6.30 19.33
N LEU A 43 29.41 7.50 19.42
CA LEU A 43 28.76 8.61 20.11
C LEU A 43 27.47 9.04 19.40
N ILE A 44 27.51 9.19 18.08
CA ILE A 44 26.33 9.56 17.28
C ILE A 44 25.24 8.50 17.42
N THR A 45 25.56 7.23 17.25
CA THR A 45 24.57 6.13 17.36
C THR A 45 24.00 6.04 18.78
N ASN A 46 24.82 6.23 19.82
CA ASN A 46 24.33 6.27 21.19
C ASN A 46 23.45 7.49 21.48
N ILE A 47 23.84 8.68 21.04
CA ILE A 47 23.01 9.90 21.19
C ILE A 47 21.63 9.69 20.53
N PHE A 48 21.60 9.15 19.31
CA PHE A 48 20.32 8.85 18.64
C PHE A 48 19.49 7.80 19.40
N SER A 49 20.10 6.74 19.90
CA SER A 49 19.40 5.71 20.66
C SER A 49 18.85 6.23 22.01
N TRP A 50 19.62 7.08 22.70
CA TRP A 50 19.18 7.76 23.90
C TRP A 50 18.10 8.79 23.63
N GLY A 51 18.25 9.57 22.55
CA GLY A 51 17.22 10.52 22.09
C GLY A 51 15.89 9.83 21.78
N LYS A 52 15.94 8.74 21.03
CA LYS A 52 14.74 7.91 20.76
C LYS A 52 14.12 7.40 22.07
N ARG A 53 14.93 6.87 22.98
CA ARG A 53 14.45 6.37 24.27
C ARG A 53 13.77 7.46 25.11
N PHE A 54 14.31 8.65 25.10
CA PHE A 54 13.74 9.80 25.79
C PHE A 54 12.35 10.16 25.20
N PHE A 55 12.22 10.20 23.88
CA PHE A 55 10.94 10.41 23.22
C PHE A 55 9.94 9.30 23.53
N ASP A 56 10.35 8.04 23.46
CA ASP A 56 9.49 6.89 23.79
C ASP A 56 8.94 7.01 25.22
N LEU A 57 9.78 7.38 26.18
CA LEU A 57 9.40 7.56 27.59
C LEU A 57 8.41 8.70 27.76
N ILE A 58 8.71 9.89 27.22
CA ILE A 58 7.85 11.07 27.36
C ILE A 58 6.47 10.79 26.76
N ILE A 59 6.41 10.31 25.50
CA ILE A 59 5.16 10.03 24.82
C ILE A 59 4.37 8.97 25.61
N SER A 60 5.03 7.90 26.06
CA SER A 60 4.34 6.83 26.79
C SER A 60 3.80 7.30 28.14
N ILE A 61 4.53 8.13 28.86
CA ILE A 61 4.09 8.68 30.15
C ILE A 61 2.91 9.63 29.94
N ILE A 62 2.98 10.53 28.94
CA ILE A 62 1.86 11.43 28.61
C ILE A 62 0.61 10.63 28.23
N LEU A 63 0.75 9.60 27.38
CA LEU A 63 -0.38 8.75 26.99
C LEU A 63 -0.92 7.95 28.17
N LEU A 64 -0.07 7.41 29.06
CA LEU A 64 -0.50 6.74 30.28
C LEU A 64 -1.31 7.69 31.19
N LEU A 65 -0.86 8.94 31.37
CA LEU A 65 -1.59 9.93 32.16
C LEU A 65 -2.93 10.29 31.54
N VAL A 66 -2.94 10.59 30.23
CA VAL A 66 -4.17 10.99 29.50
C VAL A 66 -5.18 9.84 29.46
N PHE A 67 -4.72 8.63 29.19
CA PHE A 67 -5.61 7.46 29.06
C PHE A 67 -5.81 6.69 30.36
N SER A 68 -5.19 7.10 31.48
CA SER A 68 -5.33 6.41 32.77
C SER A 68 -6.79 6.22 33.22
N PRO A 69 -7.72 7.19 33.11
CA PRO A 69 -9.11 6.96 33.48
C PRO A 69 -9.76 5.86 32.63
N ILE A 70 -9.51 5.89 31.31
CA ILE A 70 -10.01 4.88 30.39
C ILE A 70 -9.41 3.51 30.66
N MET A 71 -8.13 3.46 30.99
CA MET A 71 -7.42 2.21 31.35
C MET A 71 -7.98 1.60 32.65
N VAL A 72 -8.30 2.41 33.65
CA VAL A 72 -8.94 1.92 34.89
C VAL A 72 -10.32 1.34 34.59
N VAL A 73 -11.14 2.02 33.81
CA VAL A 73 -12.46 1.51 33.39
C VAL A 73 -12.30 0.22 32.59
N ALA A 74 -11.37 0.17 31.62
CA ALA A 74 -11.12 -1.01 30.82
C ALA A 74 -10.59 -2.19 31.66
N TYR A 75 -9.76 -1.93 32.68
CA TYR A 75 -9.30 -2.93 33.64
C TYR A 75 -10.46 -3.54 34.44
N LEU A 76 -11.34 -2.72 34.96
CA LEU A 76 -12.54 -3.17 35.66
C LEU A 76 -13.48 -3.97 34.74
N LEU A 77 -13.72 -3.49 33.52
CA LEU A 77 -14.54 -4.18 32.52
C LEU A 77 -13.91 -5.50 32.04
N SER A 78 -12.59 -5.65 32.11
CA SER A 78 -11.88 -6.89 31.77
C SER A 78 -11.77 -7.89 32.91
N GLY A 79 -12.44 -7.66 34.01
CA GLY A 79 -12.43 -8.52 35.19
C GLY A 79 -11.13 -8.43 36.02
N CYS A 80 -10.52 -7.24 36.03
CA CYS A 80 -9.31 -6.90 36.79
C CYS A 80 -8.11 -7.81 36.47
N SER A 81 -7.96 -8.24 35.22
CA SER A 81 -6.88 -9.13 34.80
C SER A 81 -6.13 -8.65 33.56
N PHE A 82 -4.82 -8.88 33.58
CA PHE A 82 -3.94 -8.70 32.45
C PHE A 82 -3.62 -10.04 31.79
N ARG A 83 -3.60 -10.03 30.47
CA ARG A 83 -3.03 -11.12 29.65
C ARG A 83 -1.55 -10.82 29.44
N ARG A 84 -0.70 -11.80 29.73
CA ARG A 84 0.74 -11.76 29.40
C ARG A 84 1.00 -12.67 28.23
N THR A 85 1.67 -12.14 27.20
CA THR A 85 2.03 -12.90 26.00
C THR A 85 3.53 -12.79 25.80
N GLN A 86 4.23 -13.93 25.78
CA GLN A 86 5.67 -13.93 25.55
C GLN A 86 6.00 -13.46 24.14
N ARG A 87 6.95 -12.54 24.02
CA ARG A 87 7.44 -11.96 22.77
C ARG A 87 8.96 -11.86 22.80
N PHE A 88 9.56 -11.85 21.60
CA PHE A 88 10.96 -11.50 21.44
C PHE A 88 11.14 -9.98 21.49
N GLY A 89 12.02 -9.53 22.37
CA GLY A 89 12.52 -8.16 22.46
C GLY A 89 13.84 -7.95 21.74
N GLN A 90 14.52 -6.85 22.04
CA GLN A 90 15.84 -6.55 21.51
C GLN A 90 16.82 -7.66 21.88
N TRP A 91 17.69 -8.04 20.95
CA TRP A 91 18.69 -9.13 21.10
C TRP A 91 18.06 -10.50 21.41
N CYS A 92 16.83 -10.73 20.97
CA CYS A 92 16.07 -11.96 21.22
C CYS A 92 15.79 -12.24 22.71
N VAL A 93 15.85 -11.23 23.59
CA VAL A 93 15.46 -11.36 24.97
C VAL A 93 13.94 -11.50 25.06
N ILE A 94 13.46 -12.54 25.72
CA ILE A 94 12.00 -12.76 25.87
C ILE A 94 11.46 -11.81 26.94
N TYR A 95 10.32 -11.17 26.64
CA TYR A 95 9.58 -10.34 27.59
C TYR A 95 8.07 -10.65 27.53
N ASP A 96 7.33 -10.26 28.57
CA ASP A 96 5.88 -10.40 28.64
C ASP A 96 5.20 -9.12 28.11
N GLU A 97 4.56 -9.21 26.94
CA GLU A 97 3.69 -8.15 26.40
C GLU A 97 2.39 -8.11 27.22
N LEU A 98 2.07 -6.94 27.78
CA LEU A 98 0.89 -6.73 28.61
C LEU A 98 -0.31 -6.29 27.76
N SER A 99 -1.46 -6.92 27.97
CA SER A 99 -2.74 -6.50 27.38
C SER A 99 -3.89 -6.75 28.35
N PHE A 100 -5.03 -6.09 28.16
CA PHE A 100 -6.22 -6.45 28.93
C PHE A 100 -6.78 -7.79 28.48
N PHE A 101 -7.28 -8.56 29.46
CA PHE A 101 -7.92 -9.85 29.16
C PHE A 101 -9.30 -9.62 28.55
N THR A 102 -9.59 -10.22 27.38
CA THR A 102 -10.81 -9.95 26.61
C THR A 102 -11.54 -11.22 26.16
N ASN A 103 -11.67 -12.22 27.02
CA ASN A 103 -12.12 -13.54 26.59
C ASN A 103 -13.66 -13.70 26.53
N LYS A 104 -14.42 -13.26 27.52
CA LYS A 104 -15.91 -13.37 27.52
C LYS A 104 -16.53 -12.24 28.35
N GLY A 105 -17.71 -11.77 27.93
CA GLY A 105 -18.52 -10.76 28.62
C GLY A 105 -18.74 -9.47 27.82
N MET A 106 -19.76 -8.72 28.20
CA MET A 106 -20.11 -7.45 27.51
C MET A 106 -18.99 -6.42 27.65
N GLY A 107 -18.40 -6.27 28.83
CA GLY A 107 -17.29 -5.36 29.07
C GLY A 107 -16.06 -5.68 28.24
N CYS A 108 -15.71 -6.95 28.11
CA CYS A 108 -14.59 -7.40 27.25
C CYS A 108 -14.85 -7.07 25.78
N ARG A 109 -16.10 -7.18 25.29
CA ARG A 109 -16.46 -6.81 23.93
C ARG A 109 -16.30 -5.31 23.68
N ILE A 110 -16.65 -4.46 24.65
CA ILE A 110 -16.47 -3.02 24.58
C ILE A 110 -14.98 -2.66 24.51
N VAL A 111 -14.15 -3.22 25.40
CA VAL A 111 -12.70 -3.01 25.42
C VAL A 111 -12.04 -3.41 24.10
N LYS A 112 -12.48 -4.52 23.51
CA LYS A 112 -12.01 -4.99 22.19
C LYS A 112 -12.47 -4.06 21.05
N ARG A 113 -13.75 -3.67 21.06
CA ARG A 113 -14.35 -2.79 20.03
C ARG A 113 -13.72 -1.40 20.01
N LEU A 114 -13.34 -0.88 21.19
CA LEU A 114 -12.67 0.42 21.31
C LEU A 114 -11.15 0.34 21.11
N HIS A 115 -10.61 -0.83 20.78
CA HIS A 115 -9.17 -1.06 20.59
C HIS A 115 -8.27 -0.71 21.79
N ILE A 116 -8.86 -0.64 22.99
CA ILE A 116 -8.17 -0.27 24.24
C ILE A 116 -7.38 -1.46 24.81
N ALA A 117 -7.64 -2.69 24.34
CA ALA A 117 -7.06 -3.91 24.86
C ALA A 117 -5.51 -3.91 24.92
N ARG A 118 -4.85 -3.18 24.03
CA ARG A 118 -3.38 -3.07 23.98
C ARG A 118 -2.79 -1.89 24.73
N PHE A 119 -3.56 -1.04 25.38
CA PHE A 119 -3.03 0.11 26.12
C PHE A 119 -2.01 -0.25 27.21
N PRO A 120 -2.11 -1.40 27.92
CA PRO A 120 -1.09 -1.81 28.89
C PRO A 120 0.32 -2.00 28.29
N VAL A 121 0.47 -2.15 26.95
CA VAL A 121 1.77 -2.17 26.26
C VAL A 121 2.58 -0.91 26.53
N LEU A 122 1.94 0.24 26.80
CA LEU A 122 2.64 1.46 27.20
C LEU A 122 3.53 1.25 28.43
N LEU A 123 3.15 0.37 29.35
CA LEU A 123 3.98 -0.02 30.50
C LEU A 123 5.24 -0.77 30.06
N ASN A 124 5.15 -1.61 29.02
CA ASN A 124 6.32 -2.28 28.45
C ASN A 124 7.29 -1.28 27.81
N ILE A 125 6.76 -0.20 27.20
CA ILE A 125 7.60 0.86 26.64
C ILE A 125 8.31 1.61 27.79
N VAL A 126 7.61 1.96 28.85
CA VAL A 126 8.22 2.63 30.03
C VAL A 126 9.28 1.74 30.67
N LYS A 127 9.02 0.43 30.81
CA LYS A 127 9.97 -0.55 31.35
C LYS A 127 11.21 -0.72 30.47
N GLY A 128 11.09 -0.56 29.14
CA GLY A 128 12.20 -0.65 28.20
C GLY A 128 12.22 -1.91 27.36
N ASP A 129 11.21 -2.76 27.48
CA ASP A 129 11.06 -3.97 26.68
C ASP A 129 10.71 -3.63 25.22
N MET A 130 9.98 -2.51 25.02
CA MET A 130 9.47 -2.05 23.74
C MET A 130 9.82 -0.58 23.46
N SER A 131 9.61 -0.18 22.22
CA SER A 131 9.63 1.21 21.71
C SER A 131 8.24 1.61 21.22
N PHE A 132 8.00 2.91 21.04
CA PHE A 132 6.75 3.37 20.44
C PHE A 132 6.65 2.96 18.97
N VAL A 133 7.75 3.11 18.23
CA VAL A 133 7.90 2.67 16.83
C VAL A 133 9.02 1.65 16.71
N GLY A 134 8.76 0.54 16.03
CA GLY A 134 9.72 -0.53 15.84
C GLY A 134 9.15 -1.71 15.04
N PRO A 135 9.93 -2.76 14.80
CA PRO A 135 9.46 -4.00 14.20
C PRO A 135 8.29 -4.62 14.95
N LEU A 136 7.47 -5.41 14.28
CA LEU A 136 6.34 -6.08 14.92
C LEU A 136 6.86 -7.10 15.95
N PRO A 137 6.31 -7.13 17.20
CA PRO A 137 6.68 -8.14 18.20
C PRO A 137 6.30 -9.55 17.73
N ALA A 138 7.27 -10.46 17.64
CA ALA A 138 7.03 -11.84 17.21
C ALA A 138 6.97 -12.81 18.40
N SER A 139 6.18 -13.89 18.26
CA SER A 139 6.09 -14.96 19.26
C SER A 139 7.28 -15.92 19.14
N PRO A 140 7.75 -16.51 20.26
CA PRO A 140 8.89 -17.46 20.24
C PRO A 140 8.69 -18.68 19.34
N GLY A 141 7.45 -19.03 18.99
CA GLY A 141 7.15 -20.16 18.11
C GLY A 141 7.08 -19.84 16.62
N ASP A 142 7.03 -18.56 16.25
CA ASP A 142 6.64 -18.15 14.87
C ASP A 142 7.83 -18.01 13.90
N LEU A 143 9.07 -17.96 14.40
CA LEU A 143 10.21 -17.58 13.58
C LEU A 143 11.45 -18.46 13.76
N SER A 144 12.07 -18.82 12.64
CA SER A 144 13.40 -19.44 12.65
C SER A 144 14.48 -18.37 12.86
N LEU A 145 15.14 -18.38 14.02
CA LEU A 145 16.28 -17.49 14.34
C LEU A 145 17.54 -17.77 13.46
N ARG A 146 17.51 -18.78 12.60
CA ARG A 146 18.64 -19.13 11.71
C ARG A 146 18.80 -18.13 10.56
N GLU A 147 17.74 -17.47 10.15
CA GLU A 147 17.78 -16.52 9.05
C GLU A 147 18.42 -15.18 9.47
N ARG A 148 19.31 -14.66 8.61
CA ARG A 148 20.00 -13.38 8.86
C ARG A 148 19.03 -12.20 8.94
N ALA A 149 17.99 -12.19 8.10
CA ALA A 149 16.95 -11.16 8.09
C ALA A 149 16.19 -11.11 9.42
N VAL A 150 15.84 -12.28 9.96
CA VAL A 150 15.18 -12.41 11.26
C VAL A 150 16.06 -11.85 12.38
N ARG A 151 17.35 -12.19 12.41
CA ARG A 151 18.30 -11.68 13.43
C ARG A 151 18.48 -10.16 13.36
N LYS A 152 18.48 -9.59 12.14
CA LYS A 152 18.58 -8.14 11.95
C LYS A 152 17.40 -7.40 12.58
N ARG A 153 16.19 -7.91 12.46
CA ARG A 153 14.97 -7.39 13.07
C ARG A 153 15.13 -7.17 14.59
N TYR A 154 15.80 -8.08 15.28
CA TYR A 154 15.98 -8.01 16.75
C TYR A 154 17.17 -7.15 17.20
N SER A 155 17.85 -6.46 16.32
CA SER A 155 18.90 -5.48 16.71
C SER A 155 18.30 -4.23 17.36
N VAL A 156 17.02 -3.98 17.15
CA VAL A 156 16.25 -2.88 17.75
C VAL A 156 15.09 -3.39 18.59
N ARG A 157 14.53 -2.53 19.44
CA ARG A 157 13.34 -2.89 20.24
C ARG A 157 12.11 -3.03 19.34
N PRO A 158 11.23 -4.02 19.61
CA PRO A 158 9.95 -4.13 18.94
C PRO A 158 9.07 -2.92 19.28
N GLY A 159 8.20 -2.53 18.32
CA GLY A 159 7.35 -1.35 18.42
C GLY A 159 5.89 -1.66 18.76
N LEU A 160 5.21 -0.70 19.39
CA LEU A 160 3.75 -0.67 19.46
C LEU A 160 3.17 -0.44 18.06
N ILE A 161 3.79 0.44 17.30
CA ILE A 161 3.50 0.74 15.90
C ILE A 161 4.64 0.19 15.05
N SER A 162 4.32 -0.60 14.02
CA SER A 162 5.29 -1.07 13.02
C SER A 162 4.86 -0.71 11.61
N PRO A 163 5.78 -0.59 10.64
CA PRO A 163 5.43 -0.42 9.23
C PRO A 163 4.51 -1.53 8.72
N TRP A 164 4.79 -2.77 9.08
CA TRP A 164 3.94 -3.92 8.76
C TRP A 164 2.53 -3.81 9.35
N TRP A 165 2.41 -3.38 10.61
CA TRP A 165 1.11 -3.17 11.25
C TRP A 165 0.27 -2.13 10.48
N ILE A 166 0.89 -1.04 10.00
CA ILE A 166 0.21 -0.03 9.18
C ILE A 166 -0.30 -0.66 7.88
N ARG A 167 0.56 -1.41 7.16
CA ARG A 167 0.17 -2.10 5.92
C ARG A 167 -0.96 -3.08 6.14
N ARG A 168 -0.84 -3.92 7.15
CA ARG A 168 -1.86 -4.92 7.47
C ARG A 168 -3.21 -4.28 7.78
N ARG A 169 -3.22 -3.14 8.48
CA ARG A 169 -4.47 -2.40 8.72
C ARG A 169 -5.03 -1.74 7.46
N ALA A 170 -4.20 -1.31 6.56
CA ALA A 170 -4.61 -0.82 5.24
C ALA A 170 -5.04 -1.96 4.28
N ASN A 171 -4.89 -3.23 4.71
CA ASN A 171 -5.11 -4.45 3.91
C ASN A 171 -4.25 -4.47 2.64
N ILE A 172 -2.96 -4.15 2.79
CA ILE A 172 -1.96 -4.27 1.73
C ILE A 172 -1.22 -5.58 1.97
N ASP A 173 -1.33 -6.53 1.06
CA ASP A 173 -0.81 -7.89 1.18
C ASP A 173 0.42 -8.18 0.32
N TYR A 174 0.94 -7.17 -0.40
CA TYR A 174 2.20 -7.32 -1.13
C TYR A 174 3.42 -6.93 -0.29
N GLY A 175 4.53 -7.62 -0.50
CA GLY A 175 5.75 -7.50 0.29
C GLY A 175 5.71 -8.34 1.57
N THR A 176 6.87 -8.60 2.16
CA THR A 176 6.95 -9.42 3.37
C THR A 176 7.14 -8.57 4.64
N GLU A 177 6.70 -9.10 5.77
CA GLU A 177 6.94 -8.50 7.08
C GLU A 177 8.43 -8.28 7.34
N LEU A 178 9.25 -9.27 6.97
CA LEU A 178 10.70 -9.23 7.18
C LEU A 178 11.40 -8.16 6.35
N ASP A 179 10.94 -7.92 5.12
CA ASP A 179 11.51 -6.87 4.26
C ASP A 179 11.26 -5.48 4.84
N LEU A 180 10.05 -5.22 5.28
CA LEU A 180 9.70 -3.94 5.90
C LEU A 180 10.41 -3.69 7.22
N ASP A 181 10.50 -4.72 8.05
CA ASP A 181 11.23 -4.63 9.31
C ASP A 181 12.74 -4.45 9.06
N SER A 182 13.29 -5.09 8.02
CA SER A 182 14.69 -4.90 7.61
C SER A 182 14.94 -3.49 7.11
N GLN A 183 14.06 -2.94 6.26
CA GLN A 183 14.12 -1.55 5.80
C GLN A 183 14.01 -0.56 6.96
N TYR A 184 13.12 -0.82 7.92
CA TYR A 184 13.00 -0.02 9.11
C TYR A 184 14.30 0.00 9.92
N VAL A 185 14.89 -1.18 10.16
CA VAL A 185 16.16 -1.29 10.91
C VAL A 185 17.30 -0.54 10.24
N GLU A 186 17.34 -0.50 8.91
CA GLU A 186 18.34 0.25 8.15
C GLU A 186 18.18 1.77 8.25
N ASN A 187 16.94 2.23 8.26
CA ASN A 187 16.58 3.65 8.13
C ASN A 187 15.91 4.23 9.40
N HIS A 188 15.97 3.52 10.53
CA HIS A 188 15.32 3.98 11.75
C HIS A 188 15.92 5.28 12.28
N GLY A 189 15.07 6.17 12.76
CA GLY A 189 15.48 7.46 13.32
C GLY A 189 14.26 8.27 13.77
N ILE A 190 14.48 9.31 14.60
CA ILE A 190 13.40 10.10 15.22
C ILE A 190 12.43 10.65 14.17
N LEU A 191 12.95 11.24 13.08
CA LEU A 191 12.09 11.77 12.00
C LEU A 191 11.35 10.68 11.24
N GLY A 192 11.99 9.52 11.02
CA GLY A 192 11.36 8.35 10.42
C GLY A 192 10.24 7.82 11.31
N ASP A 193 10.49 7.72 12.60
CA ASP A 193 9.50 7.26 13.59
C ASP A 193 8.31 8.22 13.68
N LEU A 194 8.54 9.54 13.67
CA LEU A 194 7.47 10.53 13.60
C LEU A 194 6.63 10.36 12.34
N GLY A 195 7.27 10.13 11.20
CA GLY A 195 6.59 9.82 9.94
C GLY A 195 5.72 8.56 10.03
N ILE A 196 6.20 7.50 10.70
CA ILE A 196 5.44 6.26 10.93
C ILE A 196 4.27 6.52 11.88
N CYS A 197 4.43 7.30 12.95
CA CYS A 197 3.35 7.71 13.84
C CYS A 197 2.24 8.48 13.09
N LEU A 198 2.62 9.43 12.23
CA LEU A 198 1.66 10.18 11.41
C LEU A 198 0.89 9.27 10.45
N ARG A 199 1.55 8.26 9.86
CA ARG A 199 0.91 7.25 9.01
C ARG A 199 -0.01 6.32 9.79
N ALA A 200 0.27 6.07 11.07
CA ALA A 200 -0.58 5.23 11.92
C ALA A 200 -1.96 5.85 12.15
N ILE A 201 -2.10 7.19 12.16
CA ILE A 201 -3.39 7.87 12.39
C ILE A 201 -4.44 7.45 11.35
N PRO A 202 -4.22 7.59 10.02
CA PRO A 202 -5.17 7.08 9.04
C PRO A 202 -5.38 5.57 9.12
N ALA A 203 -4.32 4.79 9.38
CA ALA A 203 -4.44 3.34 9.52
C ALA A 203 -5.34 2.93 10.70
N ILE A 204 -5.35 3.69 11.80
CA ILE A 204 -6.27 3.49 12.93
C ILE A 204 -7.70 3.82 12.51
N LEU A 205 -7.89 4.92 11.77
CA LEU A 205 -9.22 5.38 11.37
C LEU A 205 -9.87 4.47 10.31
N TYR A 206 -9.09 3.95 9.37
CA TYR A 206 -9.59 3.23 8.19
C TYR A 206 -9.42 1.71 8.28
N GLY A 207 -8.44 1.22 9.05
CA GLY A 207 -8.04 -0.16 9.02
C GLY A 207 -8.57 -0.98 10.18
N ASP A 208 -9.32 -2.04 9.93
CA ASP A 208 -9.73 -3.00 10.95
C ASP A 208 -9.32 -4.45 10.68
N GLY A 209 -8.57 -4.70 9.60
CA GLY A 209 -8.11 -6.06 9.29
C GLY A 209 -9.29 -7.04 9.27
N VAL A 210 -10.14 -6.97 8.27
CA VAL A 210 -11.41 -7.72 8.25
C VAL A 210 -11.16 -9.18 7.92
N SER A 211 -11.57 -10.07 8.80
CA SER A 211 -11.46 -11.52 8.62
C SER A 211 -12.77 -12.20 8.16
N THR A 212 -13.89 -11.49 8.20
CA THR A 212 -15.22 -12.04 7.83
C THR A 212 -16.07 -10.92 7.21
N ALA A 213 -15.79 -10.57 5.96
CA ALA A 213 -16.62 -9.66 5.18
C ALA A 213 -17.46 -10.48 4.19
N PRO A 214 -18.65 -10.01 3.80
CA PRO A 214 -19.43 -10.65 2.74
C PRO A 214 -18.69 -10.52 1.40
N ASP A 215 -18.86 -11.51 0.53
CA ASP A 215 -18.20 -11.58 -0.77
C ASP A 215 -18.67 -10.45 -1.72
N GLU A 216 -19.87 -9.93 -1.51
CA GLU A 216 -20.44 -8.83 -2.27
C GLU A 216 -21.12 -7.80 -1.34
N ILE A 217 -20.94 -6.54 -1.67
CA ILE A 217 -21.51 -5.40 -0.94
C ILE A 217 -22.26 -4.51 -1.92
N THR A 218 -23.55 -4.30 -1.71
CA THR A 218 -24.29 -3.27 -2.45
C THR A 218 -24.19 -1.92 -1.74
N MET A 219 -23.79 -0.87 -2.46
CA MET A 219 -23.68 0.50 -1.98
C MET A 219 -24.24 1.48 -3.02
N LEU A 220 -25.25 2.25 -2.66
CA LEU A 220 -25.98 3.16 -3.54
C LEU A 220 -26.53 2.46 -4.82
N GLY A 221 -26.87 1.18 -4.71
CA GLY A 221 -27.35 0.34 -5.79
C GLY A 221 -26.26 -0.25 -6.69
N ILE A 222 -24.98 0.00 -6.40
CA ILE A 222 -23.82 -0.56 -7.11
C ILE A 222 -23.38 -1.85 -6.39
N PRO A 223 -23.32 -3.01 -7.08
CA PRO A 223 -22.70 -4.21 -6.54
C PRO A 223 -21.19 -4.04 -6.51
N ILE A 224 -20.56 -4.36 -5.39
CA ILE A 224 -19.11 -4.28 -5.20
C ILE A 224 -18.62 -5.65 -4.80
N ASN A 225 -17.79 -6.26 -5.63
CA ASN A 225 -17.15 -7.54 -5.33
C ASN A 225 -16.03 -7.28 -4.30
N ASN A 226 -16.18 -7.88 -3.15
CA ASN A 226 -15.37 -7.57 -1.97
C ASN A 226 -14.14 -8.47 -1.90
N LEU A 227 -13.27 -8.33 -2.89
CA LEU A 227 -12.08 -9.14 -3.10
C LEU A 227 -10.81 -8.46 -2.59
N THR A 228 -9.78 -9.25 -2.33
CA THR A 228 -8.40 -8.79 -2.21
C THR A 228 -7.79 -8.56 -3.59
N MET A 229 -6.66 -7.86 -3.65
CA MET A 229 -5.93 -7.63 -4.90
C MET A 229 -5.52 -8.96 -5.55
N SER A 230 -5.02 -9.90 -4.76
CA SER A 230 -4.59 -11.21 -5.24
C SER A 230 -5.76 -12.04 -5.79
N GLU A 231 -6.91 -12.05 -5.13
CA GLU A 231 -8.12 -12.72 -5.61
C GLU A 231 -8.62 -12.10 -6.90
N ALA A 232 -8.68 -10.77 -6.98
CA ALA A 232 -9.08 -10.06 -8.20
C ALA A 232 -8.16 -10.39 -9.40
N ILE A 233 -6.84 -10.40 -9.19
CA ILE A 233 -5.86 -10.76 -10.23
C ILE A 233 -6.06 -12.22 -10.67
N ASN A 234 -6.21 -13.15 -9.73
CA ASN A 234 -6.44 -14.56 -10.06
C ASN A 234 -7.70 -14.74 -10.89
N THR A 235 -8.81 -14.08 -10.53
CA THR A 235 -10.05 -14.08 -11.30
C THR A 235 -9.84 -13.55 -12.73
N ILE A 236 -9.10 -12.46 -12.87
CA ILE A 236 -8.77 -11.89 -14.19
C ILE A 236 -7.93 -12.88 -15.02
N LEU A 237 -6.93 -13.50 -14.42
CA LEU A 237 -6.06 -14.47 -15.10
C LEU A 237 -6.81 -15.74 -15.55
N GLU A 238 -7.78 -16.19 -14.76
CA GLU A 238 -8.70 -17.28 -15.13
C GLU A 238 -9.56 -16.87 -16.34
N TRP A 239 -10.16 -15.69 -16.31
CA TRP A 239 -10.98 -15.18 -17.41
C TRP A 239 -10.19 -14.95 -18.70
N LEU A 240 -8.92 -14.59 -18.61
CA LEU A 240 -8.05 -14.47 -19.77
C LEU A 240 -7.72 -15.82 -20.42
N SER A 241 -7.98 -16.93 -19.75
CA SER A 241 -7.84 -18.28 -20.29
C SER A 241 -9.18 -18.84 -20.80
N ASP A 242 -10.27 -18.17 -20.50
CA ASP A 242 -11.63 -18.56 -20.85
C ASP A 242 -12.14 -17.84 -22.12
N GLU A 243 -13.17 -18.39 -22.79
CA GLU A 243 -13.79 -17.76 -23.96
C GLU A 243 -14.99 -16.91 -23.53
N GLY A 244 -14.84 -15.60 -23.53
CA GLY A 244 -15.96 -14.71 -23.30
C GLY A 244 -15.55 -13.31 -22.87
N PRO A 245 -16.23 -12.29 -23.38
CA PRO A 245 -15.91 -10.91 -23.01
C PRO A 245 -16.40 -10.62 -21.58
N ARG A 246 -15.51 -10.06 -20.76
CA ARG A 246 -15.77 -9.67 -19.36
C ARG A 246 -15.44 -8.19 -19.16
N GLN A 247 -16.35 -7.48 -18.50
CA GLN A 247 -16.14 -6.08 -18.12
C GLN A 247 -15.77 -5.95 -16.66
N ILE A 248 -14.67 -5.23 -16.38
CA ILE A 248 -14.24 -4.88 -15.02
C ILE A 248 -14.36 -3.38 -14.83
N CYS A 249 -15.00 -2.99 -13.73
CA CYS A 249 -15.17 -1.60 -13.32
C CYS A 249 -14.44 -1.32 -12.00
N PHE A 250 -13.76 -0.18 -11.91
CA PHE A 250 -13.22 0.34 -10.65
C PHE A 250 -14.15 1.41 -10.10
N VAL A 251 -14.81 1.10 -9.00
CA VAL A 251 -15.80 1.98 -8.36
C VAL A 251 -15.12 2.84 -7.29
N ASN A 252 -15.26 4.16 -7.41
CA ASN A 252 -14.84 5.12 -6.39
C ASN A 252 -16.00 6.06 -6.02
N ALA A 253 -15.79 6.93 -5.02
CA ALA A 253 -16.82 7.84 -4.55
C ALA A 253 -17.40 8.76 -5.66
N ASP A 254 -16.57 9.14 -6.64
CA ASP A 254 -17.00 9.97 -7.76
C ASP A 254 -17.87 9.19 -8.74
N CYS A 255 -17.44 7.96 -9.10
CA CYS A 255 -18.24 7.03 -9.91
C CYS A 255 -19.59 6.76 -9.26
N ALA A 256 -19.63 6.49 -7.95
CA ALA A 256 -20.86 6.28 -7.21
C ALA A 256 -21.76 7.53 -7.20
N ASN A 257 -21.17 8.71 -7.11
CA ASN A 257 -21.93 9.97 -7.20
C ASN A 257 -22.51 10.21 -8.59
N ILE A 258 -21.82 9.84 -9.66
CA ILE A 258 -22.32 9.93 -11.04
C ILE A 258 -23.45 8.92 -11.24
N ALA A 259 -23.22 7.64 -10.88
CA ALA A 259 -24.22 6.57 -11.01
C ALA A 259 -25.51 6.85 -10.22
N TYR A 260 -25.41 7.52 -9.04
CA TYR A 260 -26.57 7.93 -8.27
C TYR A 260 -27.53 8.86 -9.04
N ARG A 261 -27.04 9.60 -10.04
CA ARG A 261 -27.79 10.57 -10.86
C ARG A 261 -28.02 10.10 -12.29
N ASN A 262 -27.26 9.13 -12.77
CA ASN A 262 -27.29 8.60 -14.13
C ASN A 262 -27.59 7.11 -14.08
N ILE A 263 -28.80 6.77 -14.51
CA ILE A 263 -29.28 5.36 -14.47
C ILE A 263 -28.50 4.49 -15.47
N ASP A 264 -28.16 5.00 -16.66
CA ASP A 264 -27.41 4.24 -17.65
C ASP A 264 -26.03 3.86 -17.09
N TYR A 265 -25.41 4.75 -16.33
CA TYR A 265 -24.13 4.47 -15.68
C TYR A 265 -24.26 3.51 -14.50
N LEU A 266 -25.37 3.57 -13.76
CA LEU A 266 -25.66 2.58 -12.71
C LEU A 266 -25.82 1.17 -13.30
N GLU A 267 -26.54 1.06 -14.42
CA GLU A 267 -26.72 -0.20 -15.11
C GLU A 267 -25.40 -0.80 -15.65
N VAL A 268 -24.40 0.04 -15.99
CA VAL A 268 -23.06 -0.47 -16.33
C VAL A 268 -22.50 -1.28 -15.18
N PHE A 269 -22.55 -0.77 -13.95
CA PHE A 269 -22.04 -1.48 -12.78
C PHE A 269 -22.86 -2.73 -12.44
N GLN A 270 -24.18 -2.65 -12.62
CA GLN A 270 -25.07 -3.79 -12.35
C GLN A 270 -24.91 -4.92 -13.37
N GLY A 271 -24.45 -4.59 -14.59
CA GLY A 271 -24.20 -5.57 -15.65
C GLY A 271 -22.71 -5.95 -15.81
N ALA A 272 -21.80 -5.32 -15.08
CA ALA A 272 -20.39 -5.65 -15.14
C ALA A 272 -20.10 -6.99 -14.45
N ASP A 273 -19.13 -7.73 -14.97
CA ASP A 273 -18.73 -9.02 -14.40
C ASP A 273 -17.96 -8.87 -13.08
N LEU A 274 -17.27 -7.73 -12.90
CA LEU A 274 -16.50 -7.42 -11.70
C LEU A 274 -16.50 -5.91 -11.40
N CYS A 275 -16.96 -5.54 -10.22
CA CYS A 275 -16.90 -4.19 -9.68
C CYS A 275 -15.96 -4.14 -8.46
N LEU A 276 -14.80 -3.52 -8.61
CA LEU A 276 -13.75 -3.47 -7.60
C LEU A 276 -13.77 -2.14 -6.85
N ALA A 277 -13.58 -2.19 -5.53
CA ALA A 277 -13.55 -1.00 -4.68
C ALA A 277 -12.26 -0.20 -4.87
N ASP A 278 -12.34 1.01 -5.43
CA ASP A 278 -11.22 1.93 -5.62
C ASP A 278 -11.33 3.14 -4.69
N GLY A 279 -10.36 3.27 -3.84
CA GLY A 279 -10.19 4.44 -2.98
C GLY A 279 -10.82 4.32 -1.59
N ILE A 280 -10.24 5.13 -0.68
CA ILE A 280 -10.59 5.16 0.74
C ILE A 280 -12.05 5.55 1.01
N GLY A 281 -12.66 6.31 0.08
CA GLY A 281 -14.06 6.73 0.21
C GLY A 281 -15.01 5.56 0.34
N LEU A 282 -14.83 4.51 -0.47
CA LEU A 282 -15.66 3.30 -0.39
C LEU A 282 -15.44 2.52 0.90
N LYS A 283 -14.20 2.42 1.39
CA LYS A 283 -13.93 1.80 2.71
C LYS A 283 -14.69 2.53 3.84
N LEU A 284 -14.69 3.85 3.82
CA LEU A 284 -15.46 4.65 4.80
C LEU A 284 -16.96 4.45 4.62
N GLY A 285 -17.45 4.40 3.38
CA GLY A 285 -18.84 4.10 3.05
C GLY A 285 -19.26 2.73 3.58
N GLY A 286 -18.45 1.70 3.34
CA GLY A 286 -18.66 0.35 3.86
C GLY A 286 -18.76 0.33 5.39
N LYS A 287 -17.85 1.00 6.09
CA LYS A 287 -17.92 1.15 7.56
C LYS A 287 -19.23 1.82 8.02
N LEU A 288 -19.67 2.87 7.33
CA LEU A 288 -20.95 3.51 7.64
C LEU A 288 -22.12 2.57 7.48
N LEU A 289 -22.09 1.65 6.50
CA LEU A 289 -23.14 0.64 6.30
C LEU A 289 -22.95 -0.61 7.19
N SER A 290 -21.91 -0.66 8.04
CA SER A 290 -21.52 -1.86 8.79
C SER A 290 -21.22 -3.06 7.88
N LYS A 291 -20.73 -2.79 6.67
CA LYS A 291 -20.30 -3.74 5.64
C LYS A 291 -18.86 -3.40 5.29
N ASP A 292 -17.92 -4.12 5.87
CA ASP A 292 -16.49 -3.79 5.71
C ASP A 292 -15.95 -4.20 4.34
N ILE A 293 -15.30 -3.28 3.63
CA ILE A 293 -14.55 -3.56 2.41
C ILE A 293 -13.18 -4.09 2.79
N VAL A 294 -12.87 -5.31 2.32
CA VAL A 294 -11.63 -6.04 2.63
C VAL A 294 -10.41 -5.25 2.21
N GLN A 295 -10.34 -4.85 0.94
CA GLN A 295 -9.16 -4.17 0.40
C GLN A 295 -9.55 -3.05 -0.56
N ASN A 296 -8.69 -2.04 -0.67
CA ASN A 296 -8.73 -1.07 -1.76
C ASN A 296 -8.05 -1.69 -2.98
N VAL A 297 -8.84 -2.11 -3.97
CA VAL A 297 -8.35 -2.72 -5.21
C VAL A 297 -8.44 -1.70 -6.33
N ASN A 298 -7.35 -1.01 -6.60
CA ASN A 298 -7.30 0.01 -7.64
C ASN A 298 -6.49 -0.45 -8.86
N GLY A 299 -6.88 0.01 -10.04
CA GLY A 299 -6.23 -0.37 -11.30
C GLY A 299 -4.76 0.02 -11.38
N THR A 300 -4.37 1.11 -10.70
CA THR A 300 -2.98 1.61 -10.75
C THR A 300 -2.01 0.71 -9.97
N ASP A 301 -2.42 0.11 -8.85
CA ASP A 301 -1.60 -0.87 -8.13
C ASP A 301 -1.66 -2.26 -8.77
N MET A 302 -2.81 -2.60 -9.39
CA MET A 302 -3.03 -3.86 -10.10
C MET A 302 -2.15 -3.98 -11.35
N PHE A 303 -1.93 -2.89 -12.07
CA PHE A 303 -1.31 -2.90 -13.39
C PHE A 303 0.11 -3.52 -13.43
N PRO A 304 1.07 -3.17 -12.53
CA PRO A 304 2.37 -3.83 -12.49
C PRO A 304 2.27 -5.34 -12.23
N MET A 305 1.35 -5.76 -11.36
CA MET A 305 1.14 -7.17 -11.03
C MET A 305 0.57 -7.94 -12.23
N LEU A 306 -0.31 -7.32 -13.01
CA LEU A 306 -0.79 -7.89 -14.28
C LEU A 306 0.35 -7.99 -15.30
N CYS A 307 1.19 -6.95 -15.43
CA CYS A 307 2.36 -7.00 -16.30
C CYS A 307 3.31 -8.14 -15.91
N GLU A 308 3.59 -8.30 -14.62
CA GLU A 308 4.39 -9.41 -14.11
C GLU A 308 3.79 -10.78 -14.46
N SER A 309 2.46 -10.90 -14.35
CA SER A 309 1.74 -12.14 -14.67
C SER A 309 1.64 -12.40 -16.17
N PHE A 310 1.85 -11.40 -17.02
CA PHE A 310 1.85 -11.54 -18.49
C PHE A 310 3.24 -11.81 -19.05
N ALA A 311 4.30 -11.52 -18.29
CA ALA A 311 5.67 -11.72 -18.72
C ALA A 311 5.91 -13.20 -19.09
N GLY A 312 6.48 -13.44 -20.28
CA GLY A 312 6.75 -14.78 -20.78
C GLY A 312 5.53 -15.60 -21.23
N THR A 313 4.33 -14.97 -21.29
CA THR A 313 3.11 -15.61 -21.80
C THR A 313 2.73 -15.10 -23.19
N ASP A 314 1.79 -15.76 -23.85
CA ASP A 314 1.21 -15.34 -25.14
C ASP A 314 0.11 -14.29 -25.00
N ARG A 315 -0.19 -13.81 -23.78
CA ARG A 315 -1.21 -12.83 -23.51
C ARG A 315 -0.84 -11.46 -24.05
N LYS A 316 -1.78 -10.85 -24.78
CA LYS A 316 -1.56 -9.57 -25.45
C LYS A 316 -2.39 -8.47 -24.82
N LEU A 317 -1.79 -7.28 -24.69
CA LEU A 317 -2.38 -6.09 -24.09
C LEU A 317 -2.61 -5.01 -25.15
N PHE A 318 -3.80 -4.40 -25.17
CA PHE A 318 -4.10 -3.21 -25.97
C PHE A 318 -4.42 -2.02 -25.06
N LEU A 319 -3.90 -0.82 -25.40
CA LEU A 319 -4.08 0.41 -24.64
C LEU A 319 -4.94 1.40 -25.44
N LEU A 320 -6.11 1.78 -24.89
CA LEU A 320 -7.00 2.76 -25.53
C LEU A 320 -7.24 3.94 -24.59
N GLY A 321 -6.95 5.15 -25.02
CA GLY A 321 -7.35 6.34 -24.27
C GLY A 321 -6.20 7.26 -23.88
N ALA A 322 -6.46 8.17 -22.97
CA ALA A 322 -5.59 9.26 -22.54
C ALA A 322 -5.25 10.24 -23.68
N ARG A 323 -4.32 11.15 -23.44
CA ARG A 323 -3.87 12.14 -24.42
C ARG A 323 -2.89 11.54 -25.42
N PRO A 324 -2.77 12.12 -26.63
CA PRO A 324 -1.72 11.75 -27.57
C PRO A 324 -0.33 11.75 -26.89
N GLY A 325 0.49 10.74 -27.16
CA GLY A 325 1.80 10.53 -26.56
C GLY A 325 1.78 9.78 -25.20
N VAL A 326 0.63 9.70 -24.54
CA VAL A 326 0.53 9.04 -23.23
C VAL A 326 0.51 7.51 -23.35
N PRO A 327 -0.30 6.88 -24.24
CA PRO A 327 -0.24 5.43 -24.42
C PRO A 327 1.14 4.93 -24.88
N GLU A 328 1.83 5.71 -25.72
CA GLU A 328 3.20 5.45 -26.16
C GLU A 328 4.15 5.42 -24.96
N GLY A 329 4.08 6.41 -24.07
CA GLY A 329 4.89 6.45 -22.85
C GLY A 329 4.62 5.28 -21.90
N VAL A 330 3.36 4.81 -21.81
CA VAL A 330 3.04 3.57 -21.06
C VAL A 330 3.69 2.36 -21.72
N THR A 331 3.66 2.29 -23.05
CA THR A 331 4.29 1.20 -23.82
C THR A 331 5.80 1.17 -23.59
N GLU A 332 6.46 2.32 -23.56
CA GLU A 332 7.88 2.46 -23.25
C GLU A 332 8.16 1.98 -21.82
N TRP A 333 7.37 2.43 -20.85
CA TRP A 333 7.49 2.00 -19.46
C TRP A 333 7.36 0.48 -19.31
N ILE A 334 6.39 -0.15 -19.99
CA ILE A 334 6.24 -1.61 -19.97
C ILE A 334 7.48 -2.28 -20.56
N LYS A 335 8.00 -1.82 -21.70
CA LYS A 335 9.21 -2.38 -22.32
C LYS A 335 10.43 -2.29 -21.42
N ASP A 336 10.56 -1.21 -20.65
CA ASP A 336 11.71 -1.00 -19.76
C ASP A 336 11.62 -1.88 -18.49
N HIS A 337 10.43 -2.14 -17.96
CA HIS A 337 10.23 -2.85 -16.70
C HIS A 337 9.81 -4.31 -16.88
N TYR A 338 9.09 -4.62 -17.96
CA TYR A 338 8.52 -5.93 -18.27
C TYR A 338 8.70 -6.25 -19.77
N PRO A 339 9.94 -6.44 -20.25
CA PRO A 339 10.24 -6.55 -21.68
C PRO A 339 9.58 -7.76 -22.36
N GLU A 340 9.15 -8.75 -21.60
CA GLU A 340 8.49 -9.96 -22.10
C GLU A 340 6.97 -9.80 -22.29
N VAL A 341 6.38 -8.67 -21.87
CA VAL A 341 4.96 -8.41 -22.05
C VAL A 341 4.65 -8.00 -23.48
N GLN A 342 3.67 -8.65 -24.10
CA GLN A 342 3.27 -8.38 -25.46
C GLN A 342 2.21 -7.26 -25.53
N ILE A 343 2.60 -6.10 -26.07
CA ILE A 343 1.68 -5.01 -26.41
C ILE A 343 1.37 -5.11 -27.90
N CYS A 344 0.12 -5.41 -28.24
CA CYS A 344 -0.31 -5.59 -29.62
C CYS A 344 -0.84 -4.32 -30.30
N GLY A 345 -1.04 -3.26 -29.54
CA GLY A 345 -1.43 -1.96 -30.09
C GLY A 345 -1.81 -0.93 -29.04
N TRP A 346 -1.93 0.31 -29.50
CA TRP A 346 -2.43 1.40 -28.66
C TRP A 346 -3.10 2.48 -29.51
N ARG A 347 -3.99 3.25 -28.88
CA ARG A 347 -4.64 4.43 -29.47
C ARG A 347 -4.93 5.45 -28.39
N ASP A 348 -4.71 6.73 -28.67
CA ASP A 348 -5.13 7.82 -27.78
C ASP A 348 -6.67 7.98 -27.73
N GLY A 349 -7.18 8.69 -26.73
CA GLY A 349 -8.62 8.88 -26.48
C GLY A 349 -9.24 10.08 -27.19
N TYR A 350 -8.50 10.76 -28.07
CA TYR A 350 -8.95 11.96 -28.81
C TYR A 350 -9.38 11.58 -30.21
N PHE A 351 -10.44 10.79 -30.31
CA PHE A 351 -11.05 10.36 -31.57
C PHE A 351 -12.51 10.81 -31.64
N ARG A 352 -13.02 10.90 -32.85
CA ARG A 352 -14.42 11.23 -33.14
C ARG A 352 -15.27 9.96 -33.18
N PRO A 353 -16.60 10.08 -33.01
CA PRO A 353 -17.49 8.91 -33.15
C PRO A 353 -17.34 8.17 -34.49
N GLU A 354 -17.03 8.91 -35.56
CA GLU A 354 -16.83 8.31 -36.87
C GLU A 354 -15.60 7.40 -36.95
N ASP A 355 -14.62 7.61 -36.07
CA ASP A 355 -13.38 6.82 -35.98
C ASP A 355 -13.58 5.52 -35.20
N GLU A 356 -14.62 5.42 -34.36
CA GLU A 356 -14.84 4.28 -33.43
C GLU A 356 -14.89 2.93 -34.16
N PRO A 357 -15.58 2.75 -35.31
CA PRO A 357 -15.60 1.47 -36.01
C PRO A 357 -14.21 1.02 -36.49
N ALA A 358 -13.33 1.97 -36.82
CA ALA A 358 -11.96 1.65 -37.23
C ALA A 358 -11.11 1.23 -36.03
N ILE A 359 -11.31 1.88 -34.86
CA ILE A 359 -10.62 1.57 -33.63
C ILE A 359 -11.04 0.19 -33.13
N ILE A 360 -12.33 -0.11 -33.11
CA ILE A 360 -12.87 -1.42 -32.73
C ILE A 360 -12.28 -2.54 -33.59
N ARG A 361 -12.26 -2.33 -34.93
CA ARG A 361 -11.60 -3.29 -35.83
C ARG A 361 -10.14 -3.46 -35.55
N ALA A 362 -9.39 -2.37 -35.32
CA ALA A 362 -7.98 -2.44 -34.98
C ALA A 362 -7.71 -3.22 -33.67
N ILE A 363 -8.57 -3.09 -32.68
CA ILE A 363 -8.49 -3.85 -31.42
C ILE A 363 -8.75 -5.34 -31.69
N ASN A 364 -9.81 -5.65 -32.45
CA ASN A 364 -10.18 -7.02 -32.81
C ASN A 364 -9.04 -7.71 -33.60
N ASP A 365 -8.57 -7.06 -34.66
CA ASP A 365 -7.50 -7.58 -35.55
C ASP A 365 -6.16 -7.77 -34.82
N SER A 366 -5.93 -7.02 -33.72
CA SER A 366 -4.71 -7.13 -32.93
C SER A 366 -4.62 -8.46 -32.15
N GLY A 367 -5.73 -9.13 -31.93
CA GLY A 367 -5.84 -10.33 -31.12
C GLY A 367 -5.53 -10.06 -29.63
N ALA A 368 -5.87 -8.87 -29.12
CA ALA A 368 -5.70 -8.51 -27.72
C ALA A 368 -6.54 -9.43 -26.81
N HIS A 369 -5.95 -9.85 -25.69
CA HIS A 369 -6.66 -10.58 -24.64
C HIS A 369 -7.21 -9.62 -23.59
N LEU A 370 -6.44 -8.59 -23.23
CA LEU A 370 -6.79 -7.56 -22.26
C LEU A 370 -6.80 -6.18 -22.93
N LEU A 371 -7.91 -5.46 -22.76
CA LEU A 371 -8.07 -4.07 -23.18
C LEU A 371 -8.13 -3.14 -21.97
N LEU A 372 -7.20 -2.19 -21.89
CA LEU A 372 -7.23 -1.13 -20.88
C LEU A 372 -7.77 0.16 -21.52
N VAL A 373 -8.85 0.71 -20.93
CA VAL A 373 -9.53 1.90 -21.47
C VAL A 373 -9.39 3.08 -20.51
N ALA A 374 -8.76 4.15 -20.95
CA ALA A 374 -8.48 5.38 -20.20
C ALA A 374 -9.17 6.62 -20.80
N LEU A 375 -10.50 6.55 -21.02
CA LEU A 375 -11.33 7.66 -21.52
C LEU A 375 -11.92 8.53 -20.41
N GLY A 376 -11.72 8.12 -19.14
CA GLY A 376 -12.32 8.72 -17.94
C GLY A 376 -13.78 8.30 -17.71
N SER A 377 -14.15 8.27 -16.41
CA SER A 377 -15.53 7.92 -16.02
C SER A 377 -16.49 9.11 -16.31
N PRO A 378 -17.73 8.85 -16.78
CA PRO A 378 -18.33 7.55 -17.06
C PRO A 378 -18.02 7.01 -18.48
N ARG A 379 -17.41 7.81 -19.36
CA ARG A 379 -17.25 7.50 -20.80
C ARG A 379 -16.55 6.15 -21.04
N GLN A 380 -15.49 5.82 -20.30
CA GLN A 380 -14.77 4.58 -20.48
C GLN A 380 -15.62 3.34 -20.21
N ASP A 381 -16.41 3.37 -19.15
CA ASP A 381 -17.19 2.21 -18.70
C ASP A 381 -18.42 2.00 -19.60
N LEU A 382 -19.03 3.09 -20.08
CA LEU A 382 -20.12 3.08 -21.08
C LEU A 382 -19.60 2.56 -22.41
N TRP A 383 -18.45 3.06 -22.88
CA TRP A 383 -17.85 2.63 -24.14
C TRP A 383 -17.50 1.13 -24.14
N ILE A 384 -16.96 0.63 -23.02
CA ILE A 384 -16.67 -0.80 -22.87
C ILE A 384 -17.98 -1.60 -22.95
N ARG A 385 -19.02 -1.22 -22.20
CA ARG A 385 -20.32 -1.89 -22.24
C ARG A 385 -20.90 -1.99 -23.65
N GLU A 386 -20.79 -0.91 -24.43
CA GLU A 386 -21.33 -0.81 -25.78
C GLU A 386 -20.55 -1.68 -26.77
N HIS A 387 -19.21 -1.64 -26.73
CA HIS A 387 -18.37 -2.22 -27.79
C HIS A 387 -17.59 -3.47 -27.39
N LEU A 388 -17.68 -3.92 -26.15
CA LEU A 388 -16.89 -5.05 -25.63
C LEU A 388 -16.96 -6.29 -26.54
N LYS A 389 -18.16 -6.67 -26.97
CA LYS A 389 -18.38 -7.86 -27.83
C LYS A 389 -17.74 -7.72 -29.20
N GLU A 390 -17.73 -6.49 -29.75
CA GLU A 390 -17.21 -6.20 -31.09
C GLU A 390 -15.66 -6.16 -31.10
N THR A 391 -15.05 -5.81 -29.97
CA THR A 391 -13.60 -5.76 -29.84
C THR A 391 -12.92 -7.12 -29.82
N GLY A 392 -13.65 -8.21 -29.56
CA GLY A 392 -13.13 -9.57 -29.50
C GLY A 392 -12.19 -9.84 -28.31
N VAL A 393 -11.98 -8.90 -27.40
CA VAL A 393 -11.11 -9.08 -26.22
C VAL A 393 -11.82 -9.93 -25.16
N ARG A 394 -11.03 -10.67 -24.38
CA ARG A 394 -11.56 -11.50 -23.29
C ARG A 394 -11.92 -10.68 -22.06
N VAL A 395 -11.09 -9.69 -21.75
CA VAL A 395 -11.30 -8.81 -20.60
C VAL A 395 -11.07 -7.36 -21.02
N ALA A 396 -11.97 -6.46 -20.61
CA ALA A 396 -11.78 -5.00 -20.74
C ALA A 396 -12.00 -4.32 -19.39
N MET A 397 -11.17 -3.34 -19.07
CA MET A 397 -11.27 -2.58 -17.83
C MET A 397 -11.07 -1.07 -18.03
N GLY A 398 -11.92 -0.28 -17.37
CA GLY A 398 -11.83 1.18 -17.36
C GLY A 398 -10.81 1.65 -16.31
N VAL A 399 -9.63 2.11 -16.74
CA VAL A 399 -8.50 2.39 -15.84
C VAL A 399 -8.28 3.88 -15.53
N GLY A 400 -9.07 4.78 -16.13
CA GLY A 400 -9.02 6.22 -15.86
C GLY A 400 -7.63 6.83 -16.02
N GLY A 401 -7.13 7.46 -14.98
CA GLY A 401 -5.84 8.16 -15.00
C GLY A 401 -4.60 7.30 -14.86
N LEU A 402 -4.70 5.97 -14.97
CA LEU A 402 -3.57 5.04 -14.85
C LEU A 402 -2.45 5.39 -15.86
N PHE A 403 -2.82 5.65 -17.12
CA PHE A 403 -1.84 5.93 -18.17
C PHE A 403 -1.03 7.19 -17.89
N ASP A 404 -1.62 8.23 -17.27
CA ASP A 404 -0.90 9.45 -16.91
C ASP A 404 0.23 9.20 -15.92
N PHE A 405 0.07 8.20 -15.02
CA PHE A 405 1.11 7.82 -14.06
C PHE A 405 2.26 7.05 -14.71
N TYR A 406 1.92 6.03 -15.49
CA TYR A 406 2.93 5.12 -16.05
C TYR A 406 3.64 5.68 -17.27
N SER A 407 3.06 6.67 -17.96
CA SER A 407 3.77 7.45 -18.97
C SER A 407 4.74 8.49 -18.37
N GLY A 408 4.79 8.62 -17.03
CA GLY A 408 5.60 9.64 -16.37
C GLY A 408 5.06 11.07 -16.45
N ARG A 409 3.89 11.29 -17.06
CA ARG A 409 3.27 12.61 -17.19
C ARG A 409 2.87 13.22 -15.85
N ILE A 410 2.34 12.41 -14.94
CA ILE A 410 1.97 12.82 -13.58
C ILE A 410 2.74 11.95 -12.59
N PRO A 411 3.52 12.53 -11.66
CA PRO A 411 4.19 11.75 -10.65
C PRO A 411 3.17 11.10 -9.71
N ARG A 412 3.37 9.84 -9.42
CA ARG A 412 2.54 9.09 -8.48
C ARG A 412 2.85 9.50 -7.04
N ALA A 413 1.85 9.42 -6.16
CA ALA A 413 2.04 9.66 -4.75
C ALA A 413 3.12 8.74 -4.16
N PRO A 414 3.97 9.23 -3.23
CA PRO A 414 4.93 8.40 -2.52
C PRO A 414 4.25 7.16 -1.92
N LEU A 415 4.98 6.03 -1.88
CA LEU A 415 4.43 4.75 -1.44
C LEU A 415 3.70 4.86 -0.09
N TRP A 416 4.29 5.57 0.87
CA TRP A 416 3.70 5.76 2.19
C TRP A 416 2.35 6.49 2.19
N MET A 417 2.10 7.42 1.24
CA MET A 417 0.80 8.09 1.11
C MET A 417 -0.25 7.15 0.52
N ARG A 418 0.17 6.30 -0.43
CA ARG A 418 -0.71 5.29 -1.02
C ARG A 418 -1.14 4.25 0.00
N GLU A 419 -0.19 3.77 0.81
CA GLU A 419 -0.42 2.79 1.89
C GLU A 419 -1.46 3.25 2.92
N ILE A 420 -1.54 4.53 3.20
CA ILE A 420 -2.53 5.09 4.13
C ILE A 420 -3.78 5.65 3.44
N GLY A 421 -3.93 5.41 2.13
CA GLY A 421 -5.10 5.88 1.38
C GLY A 421 -5.15 7.38 1.13
N MET A 422 -4.01 8.09 1.22
CA MET A 422 -3.92 9.55 1.07
C MET A 422 -3.46 9.98 -0.34
N GLU A 423 -3.49 9.08 -1.33
CA GLU A 423 -3.14 9.41 -2.72
C GLU A 423 -4.02 10.53 -3.29
N TRP A 424 -5.31 10.57 -2.92
CA TRP A 424 -6.24 11.63 -3.32
C TRP A 424 -5.78 13.02 -2.86
N LEU A 425 -5.18 13.14 -1.66
CA LEU A 425 -4.66 14.41 -1.16
C LEU A 425 -3.44 14.86 -1.96
N TYR A 426 -2.54 13.94 -2.29
CA TYR A 426 -1.39 14.23 -3.13
C TYR A 426 -1.82 14.75 -4.51
N ARG A 427 -2.81 14.09 -5.14
CA ARG A 427 -3.40 14.54 -6.40
C ARG A 427 -4.09 15.90 -6.28
N LEU A 428 -4.77 16.15 -5.17
CA LEU A 428 -5.40 17.45 -4.90
C LEU A 428 -4.38 18.57 -4.83
N ILE A 429 -3.22 18.32 -4.22
CA ILE A 429 -2.12 19.30 -4.15
C ILE A 429 -1.52 19.57 -5.53
N GLN A 430 -1.42 18.54 -6.39
CA GLN A 430 -0.88 18.69 -7.75
C GLN A 430 -1.84 19.42 -8.71
N GLU A 431 -3.13 19.12 -8.65
CA GLU A 431 -4.16 19.67 -9.55
C GLU A 431 -5.34 20.27 -8.75
N PRO A 432 -5.13 21.28 -7.90
CA PRO A 432 -6.18 21.78 -6.98
C PRO A 432 -7.39 22.33 -7.74
N GLY A 433 -7.17 23.08 -8.83
CA GLY A 433 -8.25 23.68 -9.62
C GLY A 433 -9.22 22.66 -10.22
N ARG A 434 -8.72 21.48 -10.60
CA ARG A 434 -9.51 20.41 -11.23
C ARG A 434 -10.17 19.48 -10.19
N LEU A 435 -9.47 19.17 -9.07
CA LEU A 435 -9.83 18.06 -8.19
C LEU A 435 -10.52 18.47 -6.90
N TRP A 436 -10.51 19.76 -6.48
CA TRP A 436 -11.07 20.16 -5.20
C TRP A 436 -12.59 19.88 -5.08
N LYS A 437 -13.36 20.16 -6.14
CA LYS A 437 -14.81 19.86 -6.14
C LYS A 437 -15.06 18.37 -6.01
N ARG A 438 -14.28 17.55 -6.76
CA ARG A 438 -14.38 16.11 -6.76
C ARG A 438 -14.08 15.51 -5.38
N TYR A 439 -12.97 15.94 -4.77
CA TYR A 439 -12.53 15.33 -3.51
C TYR A 439 -13.18 15.93 -2.27
N LEU A 440 -13.29 17.26 -2.17
CA LEU A 440 -13.84 17.87 -0.95
C LEU A 440 -15.38 17.83 -0.95
N ILE A 441 -16.02 18.26 -2.02
CA ILE A 441 -17.49 18.24 -2.11
C ILE A 441 -17.99 16.83 -2.44
N GLY A 442 -17.38 16.16 -3.42
CA GLY A 442 -17.82 14.86 -3.90
C GLY A 442 -17.74 13.77 -2.83
N ASN A 443 -16.64 13.68 -2.07
CA ASN A 443 -16.54 12.71 -0.99
C ASN A 443 -17.54 12.99 0.15
N GLY A 444 -17.74 14.25 0.51
CA GLY A 444 -18.77 14.64 1.49
C GLY A 444 -20.18 14.25 1.04
N LEU A 445 -20.50 14.51 -0.22
CA LEU A 445 -21.78 14.14 -0.82
C LEU A 445 -21.98 12.62 -0.88
N PHE A 446 -20.94 11.88 -1.25
CA PHE A 446 -20.96 10.42 -1.26
C PHE A 446 -21.26 9.87 0.14
N LEU A 447 -20.50 10.29 1.16
CA LEU A 447 -20.69 9.81 2.52
C LEU A 447 -22.08 10.18 3.08
N SER A 448 -22.60 11.36 2.75
CA SER A 448 -23.96 11.75 3.16
C SER A 448 -25.03 10.86 2.52
N ARG A 449 -24.88 10.47 1.26
CA ARG A 449 -25.80 9.55 0.56
C ARG A 449 -25.75 8.14 1.14
N VAL A 450 -24.55 7.65 1.43
CA VAL A 450 -24.36 6.35 2.09
C VAL A 450 -24.97 6.34 3.48
N LEU A 451 -24.78 7.44 4.23
CA LEU A 451 -25.40 7.59 5.54
C LEU A 451 -26.94 7.64 5.44
N TRP A 452 -27.47 8.33 4.43
CA TRP A 452 -28.91 8.34 4.15
C TRP A 452 -29.44 6.95 3.83
N GLU A 453 -28.74 6.17 2.97
CA GLU A 453 -29.11 4.80 2.66
C GLU A 453 -29.16 3.91 3.91
N ARG A 454 -28.26 4.12 4.88
CA ARG A 454 -28.27 3.39 6.15
C ARG A 454 -29.52 3.62 6.98
N PHE A 455 -29.99 4.87 7.05
CA PHE A 455 -31.17 5.25 7.87
C PHE A 455 -32.49 5.08 7.13
N PHE A 456 -32.45 5.19 5.81
CA PHE A 456 -33.61 5.11 4.92
C PHE A 456 -33.30 4.13 3.77
N PRO A 457 -33.19 2.83 4.07
CA PRO A 457 -32.95 1.85 3.02
C PRO A 457 -34.09 1.93 2.02
N LYS A 458 -33.78 2.24 0.75
CA LYS A 458 -34.76 2.11 -0.32
C LYS A 458 -35.05 0.61 -0.44
N ASN A 459 -36.26 0.22 -0.01
CA ASN A 459 -36.83 -1.07 -0.42
C ASN A 459 -36.96 -1.04 -1.95
N ARG A 460 -35.89 -1.49 -2.65
CA ARG A 460 -35.96 -1.87 -4.05
C ARG A 460 -36.15 -3.40 -4.08
N GLU A 461 -37.26 -3.83 -3.45
CA GLU A 461 -37.82 -5.12 -3.75
C GLU A 461 -38.99 -4.85 -4.72
N GLU A 462 -38.93 -5.58 -5.84
CA GLU A 462 -40.00 -5.81 -6.81
C GLU A 462 -40.27 -4.70 -7.83
N GLY A 463 -39.79 -4.95 -9.03
CA GLY A 463 -40.22 -4.40 -10.31
C GLY A 463 -39.53 -5.11 -11.45
#